data_1eec5030a0094d35dddb06b8e396931d
#
_entry.id   1eec5030a0094d35dddb06b8e396931d
#
_cell.length_a   1.000
_cell.length_b   1.000
_cell.length_c   1.000
_cell.angle_alpha   90.00
_cell.angle_beta   90.00
_cell.angle_gamma   90.00
#
_symmetry.space_group_name_H-M   'P 1'
#
loop_
_entity.id
_entity.type
_entity.pdbx_description
1 polymer ?
#
loop_
_entity_poly.entity_id
_entity_poly.type
_entity_poly.pdbx_seq_one_letter_code
_entity_poly.pdbx_strand_id
1 'polypeptide(L)'
;GKAVCEGYAKAMQILCTKAGIKCIPVAGKAYDGGAVQPHLWNKVMIDGEWTNVDLTWDDPVTDAGEDYIRYDYFGITDAECAKDHTADDNKFLNYPEAFSSGANYYRRNGLYAQSGDDVVQMMCRSVAEAMADRGYARLKCADSEMYDKAVDTLFDENSGVIFDVLRRAYSQAGGDWSTSKYAVIKNDELCTVTIILYKNE
;
A
#
# COMPACT_ATOMS: atom_id res chain seq x y z
N GLY A 1 1.78 4.53 -23.44
CA GLY A 1 1.60 3.08 -23.60
C GLY A 1 1.31 2.47 -22.25
N LYS A 2 0.32 1.59 -22.15
CA LYS A 2 0.02 0.90 -20.90
C LYS A 2 1.10 -0.16 -20.67
N ALA A 3 1.84 -0.09 -19.57
CA ALA A 3 2.69 -1.17 -19.11
C ALA A 3 1.81 -2.28 -18.51
N VAL A 4 2.24 -3.53 -18.68
CA VAL A 4 1.64 -4.70 -18.03
C VAL A 4 2.64 -5.27 -17.03
N CYS A 5 2.24 -6.24 -16.22
CA CYS A 5 3.06 -6.81 -15.15
C CYS A 5 4.51 -7.14 -15.57
N GLU A 6 4.69 -7.68 -16.77
CA GLU A 6 6.02 -7.97 -17.33
C GLU A 6 6.88 -6.70 -17.50
N GLY A 7 6.28 -5.59 -17.94
CA GLY A 7 6.96 -4.30 -18.07
C GLY A 7 7.43 -3.75 -16.72
N TYR A 8 6.56 -3.75 -15.71
CA TYR A 8 6.89 -3.31 -14.35
C TYR A 8 7.98 -4.17 -13.72
N ALA A 9 7.81 -5.50 -13.75
CA ALA A 9 8.77 -6.42 -13.12
C ALA A 9 10.15 -6.35 -13.75
N LYS A 10 10.23 -6.26 -15.09
CA LYS A 10 11.52 -6.11 -15.80
C LYS A 10 12.17 -4.74 -15.57
N ALA A 11 11.37 -3.66 -15.56
CA ALA A 11 11.89 -2.33 -15.27
C ALA A 11 12.46 -2.27 -13.86
N MET A 12 11.75 -2.81 -12.87
CA MET A 12 12.22 -2.92 -11.50
C MET A 12 13.54 -3.68 -11.41
N GLN A 13 13.64 -4.85 -12.06
CA GLN A 13 14.87 -5.64 -12.08
C GLN A 13 16.04 -4.86 -12.66
N ILE A 14 15.83 -4.16 -13.79
CA ILE A 14 16.88 -3.37 -14.44
C ILE A 14 17.34 -2.23 -13.54
N LEU A 15 16.42 -1.49 -12.94
CA LEU A 15 16.73 -0.37 -12.06
C LEU A 15 17.45 -0.84 -10.79
N CYS A 16 16.98 -1.91 -10.14
CA CYS A 16 17.65 -2.53 -9.01
C CYS A 16 19.06 -3.00 -9.36
N THR A 17 19.24 -3.67 -10.50
CA THR A 17 20.55 -4.12 -10.97
C THR A 17 21.52 -2.95 -11.14
N LYS A 18 21.05 -1.86 -11.74
CA LYS A 18 21.87 -0.64 -11.90
C LYS A 18 22.22 0.02 -10.56
N ALA A 19 21.34 -0.09 -9.56
CA ALA A 19 21.55 0.41 -8.21
C ALA A 19 22.36 -0.56 -7.31
N GLY A 20 22.74 -1.74 -7.82
CA GLY A 20 23.44 -2.77 -7.03
C GLY A 20 22.53 -3.51 -6.05
N ILE A 21 21.23 -3.45 -6.24
CA ILE A 21 20.21 -4.11 -5.41
C ILE A 21 19.84 -5.46 -6.04
N LYS A 22 19.83 -6.52 -5.23
CA LYS A 22 19.40 -7.84 -5.71
C LYS A 22 17.88 -7.84 -5.93
N CYS A 23 17.47 -8.19 -7.14
CA CYS A 23 16.08 -8.25 -7.55
C CYS A 23 15.86 -9.42 -8.49
N ILE A 24 14.84 -10.23 -8.22
CA ILE A 24 14.50 -11.43 -8.99
C ILE A 24 13.03 -11.32 -9.42
N PRO A 25 12.72 -11.41 -10.72
CA PRO A 25 11.34 -11.52 -11.16
C PRO A 25 10.77 -12.89 -10.75
N VAL A 26 9.55 -12.91 -10.30
CA VAL A 26 8.78 -14.10 -9.90
C VAL A 26 7.64 -14.28 -10.87
N ALA A 27 7.64 -15.40 -11.58
CA ALA A 27 6.53 -15.80 -12.44
C ALA A 27 5.51 -16.63 -11.65
N GLY A 28 4.24 -16.42 -11.94
CA GLY A 28 3.17 -17.13 -11.26
C GLY A 28 1.80 -16.69 -11.72
N LYS A 29 0.87 -16.71 -10.80
CA LYS A 29 -0.53 -16.33 -11.00
C LYS A 29 -0.96 -15.38 -9.91
N ALA A 30 -1.88 -14.45 -10.24
CA ALA A 30 -2.54 -13.59 -9.28
C ALA A 30 -4.05 -13.65 -9.44
N TYR A 31 -4.78 -13.39 -8.35
CA TYR A 31 -6.23 -13.35 -8.27
C TYR A 31 -6.68 -11.97 -7.84
N ASP A 32 -7.42 -11.28 -8.71
CA ASP A 32 -7.88 -9.90 -8.51
C ASP A 32 -9.36 -9.79 -8.09
N GLY A 33 -9.93 -10.88 -7.57
CA GLY A 33 -11.36 -10.97 -7.24
C GLY A 33 -12.24 -11.41 -8.41
N GLY A 34 -11.73 -11.41 -9.65
CA GLY A 34 -12.46 -11.83 -10.86
C GLY A 34 -11.98 -13.17 -11.41
N ALA A 35 -10.73 -13.23 -11.82
CA ALA A 35 -10.15 -14.42 -12.44
C ALA A 35 -8.68 -14.60 -12.04
N VAL A 36 -8.25 -15.86 -12.02
CA VAL A 36 -6.82 -16.18 -11.87
C VAL A 36 -6.13 -15.89 -13.21
N GLN A 37 -5.11 -15.06 -13.19
CA GLN A 37 -4.37 -14.64 -14.38
C GLN A 37 -2.87 -14.92 -14.23
N PRO A 38 -2.13 -15.21 -15.32
CA PRO A 38 -0.68 -15.21 -15.31
C PRO A 38 -0.17 -13.84 -14.85
N HIS A 39 0.78 -13.84 -13.94
CA HIS A 39 1.29 -12.62 -13.35
C HIS A 39 2.81 -12.67 -13.12
N LEU A 40 3.43 -11.49 -13.05
CA LEU A 40 4.85 -11.33 -12.82
C LEU A 40 5.08 -10.19 -11.82
N TRP A 41 5.78 -10.50 -10.73
CA TRP A 41 6.19 -9.51 -9.72
C TRP A 41 7.68 -9.67 -9.38
N ASN A 42 8.17 -9.08 -8.32
CA ASN A 42 9.57 -9.16 -7.94
C ASN A 42 9.76 -9.62 -6.49
N LYS A 43 10.85 -10.32 -6.24
CA LYS A 43 11.50 -10.38 -4.94
C LYS A 43 12.72 -9.47 -4.95
N VAL A 44 12.83 -8.64 -3.92
CA VAL A 44 13.87 -7.62 -3.79
C VAL A 44 14.57 -7.78 -2.44
N MET A 45 15.88 -7.66 -2.43
CA MET A 45 16.65 -7.67 -1.18
C MET A 45 16.79 -6.24 -0.65
N ILE A 46 16.13 -5.97 0.48
CA ILE A 46 16.17 -4.67 1.16
C ILE A 46 16.75 -4.91 2.57
N ASP A 47 17.80 -4.18 2.91
CA ASP A 47 18.52 -4.30 4.21
C ASP A 47 18.96 -5.73 4.56
N GLY A 48 19.33 -6.49 3.53
CA GLY A 48 19.81 -7.87 3.71
C GLY A 48 18.74 -8.95 3.73
N GLU A 49 17.46 -8.59 3.67
CA GLU A 49 16.32 -9.50 3.71
C GLU A 49 15.52 -9.46 2.41
N TRP A 50 15.01 -10.61 1.98
CA TRP A 50 14.14 -10.69 0.81
C TRP A 50 12.71 -10.30 1.16
N THR A 51 12.06 -9.59 0.24
CA THR A 51 10.67 -9.18 0.35
C THR A 51 9.99 -9.23 -1.01
N ASN A 52 8.67 -9.36 -1.05
CA ASN A 52 7.90 -9.25 -2.29
C ASN A 52 7.54 -7.80 -2.59
N VAL A 53 7.57 -7.45 -3.88
CA VAL A 53 7.17 -6.15 -4.41
C VAL A 53 6.40 -6.36 -5.70
N ASP A 54 5.17 -5.91 -5.77
CA ASP A 54 4.38 -5.89 -7.00
C ASP A 54 4.02 -4.45 -7.39
N LEU A 55 4.82 -3.88 -8.27
CA LEU A 55 4.59 -2.52 -8.76
C LEU A 55 3.38 -2.41 -9.69
N THR A 56 2.94 -3.50 -10.29
CA THR A 56 1.73 -3.49 -11.14
C THR A 56 0.48 -3.24 -10.32
N TRP A 57 0.40 -3.92 -9.17
CA TRP A 57 -0.73 -3.79 -8.27
C TRP A 57 -0.63 -2.55 -7.36
N ASP A 58 0.58 -2.02 -7.18
CA ASP A 58 0.80 -0.76 -6.48
C ASP A 58 0.57 0.50 -7.35
N ASP A 59 0.39 0.33 -8.66
CA ASP A 59 0.04 1.38 -9.63
C ASP A 59 -1.30 1.06 -10.34
N PRO A 60 -2.42 1.10 -9.60
CA PRO A 60 -3.72 0.71 -10.14
C PRO A 60 -4.24 1.73 -11.14
N VAL A 61 -4.86 1.23 -12.21
CA VAL A 61 -5.64 2.08 -13.13
C VAL A 61 -7.00 2.33 -12.50
N THR A 62 -7.27 3.59 -12.14
CA THR A 62 -8.57 3.99 -11.60
C THR A 62 -9.50 4.49 -12.69
N ASP A 63 -10.79 4.20 -12.59
CA ASP A 63 -11.83 4.72 -13.51
C ASP A 63 -12.00 6.24 -13.39
N ALA A 64 -11.61 6.83 -12.26
CA ALA A 64 -11.65 8.27 -12.01
C ALA A 64 -10.50 9.03 -12.69
N GLY A 65 -9.54 8.33 -13.31
CA GLY A 65 -8.40 8.96 -13.98
C GLY A 65 -7.39 9.60 -13.02
N GLU A 66 -7.52 9.35 -11.73
CA GLU A 66 -6.56 9.81 -10.73
C GLU A 66 -5.36 8.87 -10.72
N ASP A 67 -4.18 9.45 -10.91
CA ASP A 67 -2.90 8.75 -10.89
C ASP A 67 -2.40 8.69 -9.44
N TYR A 68 -2.74 7.60 -8.71
CA TYR A 68 -2.25 7.42 -7.36
C TYR A 68 -1.49 6.10 -7.23
N ILE A 69 -0.40 6.13 -6.45
CA ILE A 69 0.38 4.94 -6.09
C ILE A 69 -0.04 4.47 -4.71
N ARG A 70 -0.33 3.19 -4.57
CA ARG A 70 -0.47 2.51 -3.28
C ARG A 70 0.80 1.73 -2.96
N TYR A 71 0.94 1.29 -1.71
CA TYR A 71 2.10 0.52 -1.25
C TYR A 71 1.67 -0.79 -0.58
N ASP A 72 0.52 -1.31 -0.98
CA ASP A 72 -0.09 -2.49 -0.38
C ASP A 72 0.74 -3.74 -0.65
N TYR A 73 1.43 -3.75 -1.79
CA TYR A 73 2.30 -4.83 -2.25
C TYR A 73 3.79 -4.47 -2.20
N PHE A 74 4.17 -3.42 -1.48
CA PHE A 74 5.56 -3.02 -1.32
C PHE A 74 6.14 -3.51 0.01
N GLY A 75 7.09 -4.44 -0.05
CA GLY A 75 7.79 -4.92 1.13
C GLY A 75 6.98 -5.93 1.95
N ILE A 76 6.19 -6.78 1.29
CA ILE A 76 5.34 -7.78 1.95
C ILE A 76 6.04 -9.14 2.06
N THR A 77 5.63 -9.92 3.04
CA THR A 77 6.10 -11.29 3.26
C THR A 77 5.51 -12.27 2.25
N ASP A 78 6.07 -13.50 2.18
CA ASP A 78 5.47 -14.56 1.37
C ASP A 78 4.07 -14.94 1.87
N ALA A 79 3.83 -14.89 3.16
CA ALA A 79 2.50 -15.17 3.74
C ALA A 79 1.46 -14.11 3.37
N GLU A 80 1.86 -12.83 3.30
CA GLU A 80 0.98 -11.75 2.82
C GLU A 80 0.74 -11.86 1.31
N CYS A 81 1.80 -12.11 0.53
CA CYS A 81 1.73 -12.28 -0.92
C CYS A 81 0.85 -13.47 -1.32
N ALA A 82 0.91 -14.57 -0.58
CA ALA A 82 0.17 -15.80 -0.87
C ALA A 82 -1.36 -15.68 -0.71
N LYS A 83 -1.88 -14.56 -0.21
CA LYS A 83 -3.33 -14.33 -0.12
C LYS A 83 -3.98 -14.27 -1.51
N ASP A 84 -3.25 -13.75 -2.48
CA ASP A 84 -3.74 -13.49 -3.83
C ASP A 84 -2.73 -13.82 -4.94
N HIS A 85 -1.48 -14.16 -4.59
CA HIS A 85 -0.43 -14.56 -5.52
C HIS A 85 0.04 -15.99 -5.27
N THR A 86 0.34 -16.71 -6.34
CA THR A 86 0.94 -18.05 -6.27
C THR A 86 2.09 -18.14 -7.26
N ALA A 87 3.30 -18.29 -6.75
CA ALA A 87 4.49 -18.49 -7.60
C ALA A 87 4.41 -19.84 -8.33
N ASP A 88 4.87 -19.87 -9.58
CA ASP A 88 4.97 -21.11 -10.32
C ASP A 88 5.96 -22.08 -9.64
N ASP A 89 5.57 -23.34 -9.52
CA ASP A 89 6.45 -24.42 -9.07
C ASP A 89 7.47 -24.74 -10.18
N ASN A 90 8.55 -23.99 -10.19
CA ASN A 90 9.62 -24.16 -11.16
C ASN A 90 10.80 -24.82 -10.48
N LYS A 91 11.02 -26.09 -10.78
CA LYS A 91 12.14 -26.90 -10.24
C LYS A 91 13.54 -26.30 -10.50
N PHE A 92 13.63 -25.35 -11.41
CA PHE A 92 14.88 -24.67 -11.76
C PHE A 92 15.05 -23.30 -11.10
N LEU A 93 13.98 -22.74 -10.49
CA LEU A 93 13.99 -21.44 -9.84
C LEU A 93 13.64 -21.63 -8.38
N ASN A 94 14.65 -21.67 -7.54
CA ASN A 94 14.43 -21.63 -6.09
C ASN A 94 14.33 -20.16 -5.66
N TYR A 95 13.12 -19.65 -5.53
CA TYR A 95 12.92 -18.28 -5.05
C TYR A 95 13.32 -18.16 -3.58
N PRO A 96 14.09 -17.13 -3.19
CA PRO A 96 14.43 -16.92 -1.79
C PRO A 96 13.17 -16.61 -0.98
N GLU A 97 13.16 -17.08 0.26
CA GLU A 97 12.03 -16.87 1.17
C GLU A 97 12.01 -15.44 1.71
N ALA A 98 10.80 -14.87 1.85
CA ALA A 98 10.54 -13.52 2.33
C ALA A 98 9.70 -13.58 3.62
N PHE A 99 10.37 -13.65 4.77
CA PHE A 99 9.71 -13.76 6.08
C PHE A 99 9.61 -12.44 6.83
N SER A 100 10.50 -11.50 6.50
CA SER A 100 10.58 -10.25 7.23
C SER A 100 9.63 -9.21 6.66
N SER A 101 8.92 -8.54 7.55
CA SER A 101 8.12 -7.36 7.25
C SER A 101 8.88 -6.04 7.47
N GLY A 102 10.21 -6.10 7.72
CA GLY A 102 11.03 -4.92 8.00
C GLY A 102 11.12 -3.94 6.84
N ALA A 103 10.94 -4.40 5.60
CA ALA A 103 10.89 -3.56 4.41
C ALA A 103 9.50 -2.99 4.10
N ASN A 104 8.46 -3.42 4.82
CA ASN A 104 7.09 -2.99 4.57
C ASN A 104 6.97 -1.46 4.69
N TYR A 105 6.39 -0.83 3.67
CA TYR A 105 6.23 0.63 3.60
C TYR A 105 5.54 1.20 4.83
N TYR A 106 4.43 0.61 5.25
CA TYR A 106 3.61 1.11 6.36
C TYR A 106 4.36 1.04 7.70
N ARG A 107 5.11 -0.05 7.93
CA ARG A 107 5.93 -0.19 9.15
C ARG A 107 7.05 0.85 9.20
N ARG A 108 7.75 1.05 8.10
CA ARG A 108 8.86 2.03 8.01
C ARG A 108 8.40 3.47 8.22
N ASN A 109 7.19 3.77 7.80
CA ASN A 109 6.63 5.12 7.91
C ASN A 109 5.76 5.31 9.16
N GLY A 110 5.66 4.31 10.05
CA GLY A 110 4.82 4.39 11.25
C GLY A 110 3.32 4.47 10.94
N LEU A 111 2.91 3.86 9.82
CA LEU A 111 1.53 3.80 9.32
C LEU A 111 0.93 2.40 9.48
N TYR A 112 1.54 1.55 10.30
CA TYR A 112 1.09 0.19 10.58
C TYR A 112 0.48 0.12 11.96
N ALA A 113 -0.85 0.06 12.04
CA ALA A 113 -1.61 0.04 13.28
C ALA A 113 -1.72 -1.37 13.85
N GLN A 114 -1.48 -1.50 15.16
CA GLN A 114 -1.59 -2.74 15.94
C GLN A 114 -2.55 -2.52 17.11
N SER A 115 -2.87 -3.61 17.81
CA SER A 115 -3.69 -3.53 19.03
C SER A 115 -3.06 -2.58 20.05
N GLY A 116 -3.85 -1.62 20.54
CA GLY A 116 -3.42 -0.57 21.46
C GLY A 116 -3.00 0.74 20.81
N ASP A 117 -2.81 0.77 19.49
CA ASP A 117 -2.45 2.01 18.78
C ASP A 117 -3.65 2.97 18.66
N ASP A 118 -3.35 4.26 18.69
CA ASP A 118 -4.31 5.34 18.44
C ASP A 118 -4.40 5.62 16.91
N VAL A 119 -5.37 4.97 16.27
CA VAL A 119 -5.61 5.09 14.82
C VAL A 119 -5.97 6.51 14.40
N VAL A 120 -6.61 7.29 15.28
CA VAL A 120 -6.98 8.69 15.00
C VAL A 120 -5.71 9.55 14.91
N GLN A 121 -4.80 9.37 15.87
CA GLN A 121 -3.53 10.08 15.86
C GLN A 121 -2.65 9.66 14.67
N MET A 122 -2.60 8.35 14.38
CA MET A 122 -1.84 7.84 13.25
C MET A 122 -2.38 8.40 11.93
N MET A 123 -3.69 8.39 11.73
CA MET A 123 -4.32 8.94 10.53
C MET A 123 -4.13 10.47 10.46
N CYS A 124 -4.20 11.20 11.57
CA CYS A 124 -3.95 12.64 11.59
C CYS A 124 -2.53 12.98 11.09
N ARG A 125 -1.52 12.21 11.52
CA ARG A 125 -0.15 12.37 11.02
C ARG A 125 -0.05 12.03 9.54
N SER A 126 -0.64 10.90 9.09
CA SER A 126 -0.63 10.49 7.69
C SER A 126 -1.29 11.53 6.78
N VAL A 127 -2.40 12.13 7.24
CA VAL A 127 -3.09 13.21 6.50
C VAL A 127 -2.23 14.48 6.44
N ALA A 128 -1.55 14.86 7.53
CA ALA A 128 -0.67 16.03 7.54
C ALA A 128 0.52 15.84 6.58
N GLU A 129 1.12 14.66 6.56
CA GLU A 129 2.19 14.30 5.60
C GLU A 129 1.67 14.30 4.15
N ALA A 130 0.46 13.75 3.92
CA ALA A 130 -0.18 13.75 2.61
C ALA A 130 -0.48 15.16 2.09
N MET A 131 -0.86 16.09 2.96
CA MET A 131 -1.06 17.51 2.61
C MET A 131 0.23 18.20 2.16
N ALA A 132 1.38 17.74 2.66
CA ALA A 132 2.70 18.23 2.25
C ALA A 132 3.22 17.59 0.95
N ASP A 133 2.60 16.51 0.47
CA ASP A 133 2.97 15.78 -0.73
C ASP A 133 1.82 15.78 -1.77
N ARG A 134 1.27 14.63 -2.09
CA ARG A 134 0.31 14.43 -3.20
C ARG A 134 -1.15 14.29 -2.76
N GLY A 135 -1.43 14.35 -1.48
CA GLY A 135 -2.79 14.26 -0.97
C GLY A 135 -3.30 12.83 -0.75
N TYR A 136 -2.42 11.83 -0.57
CA TYR A 136 -2.79 10.44 -0.30
C TYR A 136 -2.34 10.01 1.10
N ALA A 137 -3.27 10.04 2.05
CA ALA A 137 -3.01 9.53 3.39
C ALA A 137 -3.33 8.03 3.48
N ARG A 138 -2.53 7.27 4.23
CA ARG A 138 -2.61 5.82 4.26
C ARG A 138 -2.48 5.26 5.67
N LEU A 139 -3.10 4.10 5.88
CA LEU A 139 -2.96 3.30 7.10
C LEU A 139 -3.08 1.82 6.72
N LYS A 140 -2.24 0.96 7.29
CA LYS A 140 -2.37 -0.50 7.26
C LYS A 140 -2.61 -1.00 8.67
N CYS A 141 -3.52 -1.94 8.83
CA CYS A 141 -3.79 -2.60 10.10
C CYS A 141 -3.15 -4.00 10.14
N ALA A 142 -2.82 -4.47 11.33
CA ALA A 142 -2.13 -5.74 11.52
C ALA A 142 -2.99 -6.95 11.12
N ASP A 143 -4.29 -6.85 11.33
CA ASP A 143 -5.29 -7.89 11.08
C ASP A 143 -6.66 -7.27 10.81
N SER A 144 -7.64 -8.12 10.49
CA SER A 144 -9.02 -7.70 10.18
C SER A 144 -9.73 -7.08 11.38
N GLU A 145 -9.49 -7.57 12.60
CA GLU A 145 -10.12 -7.00 13.81
C GLU A 145 -9.68 -5.55 14.03
N MET A 146 -8.38 -5.29 13.89
CA MET A 146 -7.85 -3.94 13.99
C MET A 146 -8.30 -3.06 12.83
N TYR A 147 -8.44 -3.62 11.63
CA TYR A 147 -8.95 -2.93 10.46
C TYR A 147 -10.40 -2.49 10.63
N ASP A 148 -11.28 -3.40 11.03
CA ASP A 148 -12.70 -3.10 11.28
C ASP A 148 -12.84 -2.00 12.34
N LYS A 149 -12.09 -2.13 13.44
CA LYS A 149 -12.04 -1.09 14.49
C LYS A 149 -11.55 0.26 13.97
N ALA A 150 -10.53 0.27 13.12
CA ALA A 150 -10.01 1.50 12.53
C ALA A 150 -11.03 2.15 11.59
N VAL A 151 -11.68 1.35 10.74
CA VAL A 151 -12.73 1.81 9.82
C VAL A 151 -13.91 2.38 10.61
N ASP A 152 -14.42 1.67 11.60
CA ASP A 152 -15.51 2.13 12.45
C ASP A 152 -15.15 3.42 13.19
N THR A 153 -13.93 3.48 13.75
CA THR A 153 -13.49 4.68 14.50
C THR A 153 -13.37 5.90 13.61
N LEU A 154 -12.81 5.74 12.41
CA LEU A 154 -12.49 6.87 11.51
C LEU A 154 -13.69 7.32 10.67
N PHE A 155 -14.56 6.39 10.26
CA PHE A 155 -15.57 6.64 9.23
C PHE A 155 -16.99 6.37 9.67
N ASP A 156 -17.25 6.24 10.98
CA ASP A 156 -18.65 6.28 11.50
C ASP A 156 -19.27 7.64 11.15
N GLU A 157 -20.32 7.61 10.35
CA GLU A 157 -21.02 8.80 9.83
C GLU A 157 -21.54 9.71 10.94
N ASN A 158 -21.87 9.14 12.11
CA ASN A 158 -22.41 9.89 13.24
C ASN A 158 -21.33 10.52 14.12
N SER A 159 -20.08 10.04 14.04
CA SER A 159 -19.00 10.50 14.91
C SER A 159 -18.32 11.77 14.42
N GLY A 160 -18.21 11.94 13.10
CA GLY A 160 -17.51 13.05 12.47
C GLY A 160 -15.98 13.04 12.70
N VAL A 161 -15.42 11.95 13.23
CA VAL A 161 -13.99 11.83 13.59
C VAL A 161 -13.09 12.13 12.42
N ILE A 162 -13.42 11.66 11.22
CA ILE A 162 -12.60 11.92 10.04
C ILE A 162 -12.46 13.42 9.73
N PHE A 163 -13.50 14.21 9.92
CA PHE A 163 -13.44 15.66 9.70
C PHE A 163 -12.60 16.36 10.78
N ASP A 164 -12.57 15.83 12.02
CA ASP A 164 -11.66 16.30 13.05
C ASP A 164 -10.20 15.99 12.69
N VAL A 165 -9.93 14.79 12.15
CA VAL A 165 -8.62 14.39 11.63
C VAL A 165 -8.18 15.38 10.55
N LEU A 166 -9.03 15.64 9.55
CA LEU A 166 -8.72 16.57 8.44
C LEU A 166 -8.42 17.98 8.97
N ARG A 167 -9.22 18.52 9.89
CA ARG A 167 -9.01 19.85 10.48
C ARG A 167 -7.72 19.95 11.30
N ARG A 168 -7.42 18.94 12.13
CA ARG A 168 -6.18 18.88 12.91
C ARG A 168 -4.95 18.79 12.01
N ALA A 169 -4.98 17.93 11.01
CA ALA A 169 -3.90 17.81 10.04
C ALA A 169 -3.68 19.12 9.26
N TYR A 170 -4.77 19.74 8.81
CA TYR A 170 -4.71 21.04 8.13
C TYR A 170 -4.08 22.14 9.00
N SER A 171 -4.39 22.16 10.30
CA SER A 171 -3.80 23.14 11.21
C SER A 171 -2.27 22.96 11.40
N GLN A 172 -1.75 21.76 11.12
CA GLN A 172 -0.32 21.45 11.20
C GLN A 172 0.40 21.69 9.87
N ALA A 173 -0.19 21.22 8.77
CA ALA A 173 0.44 21.24 7.46
C ALA A 173 0.11 22.50 6.66
N GLY A 174 -1.07 23.08 6.83
CA GLY A 174 -1.55 24.20 6.03
C GLY A 174 -1.84 23.80 4.57
N GLY A 175 -1.74 24.78 3.68
CA GLY A 175 -1.93 24.59 2.25
C GLY A 175 -3.36 24.88 1.79
N ASP A 176 -3.72 24.39 0.60
CA ASP A 176 -5.02 24.62 -0.04
C ASP A 176 -5.83 23.31 -0.12
N TRP A 177 -6.04 22.67 1.04
CA TRP A 177 -6.73 21.40 1.14
C TRP A 177 -8.12 21.55 1.78
N SER A 178 -9.09 20.82 1.24
CA SER A 178 -10.42 20.75 1.82
C SER A 178 -10.39 19.95 3.13
N THR A 179 -11.08 20.45 4.16
CA THR A 179 -11.31 19.74 5.43
C THR A 179 -12.71 19.16 5.53
N SER A 180 -13.51 19.25 4.46
CA SER A 180 -14.89 18.78 4.40
C SER A 180 -15.16 17.82 3.23
N LYS A 181 -14.17 17.62 2.34
CA LYS A 181 -14.30 16.74 1.16
C LYS A 181 -13.09 15.81 1.07
N TYR A 182 -13.34 14.53 0.97
CA TYR A 182 -12.34 13.48 0.77
C TYR A 182 -12.98 12.29 0.05
N ALA A 183 -12.17 11.40 -0.51
CA ALA A 183 -12.59 10.05 -0.87
C ALA A 183 -11.79 9.03 -0.04
N VAL A 184 -12.33 7.81 0.09
CA VAL A 184 -11.67 6.73 0.80
C VAL A 184 -11.67 5.46 -0.04
N ILE A 185 -10.53 4.81 -0.08
CA ILE A 185 -10.37 3.47 -0.65
C ILE A 185 -10.07 2.53 0.50
N LYS A 186 -10.88 1.49 0.63
CA LYS A 186 -10.78 0.44 1.64
C LYS A 186 -10.38 -0.85 0.94
N ASN A 187 -9.40 -1.57 1.49
CA ASN A 187 -8.98 -2.89 1.04
C ASN A 187 -9.02 -3.83 2.24
N ASP A 188 -10.08 -4.61 2.34
CA ASP A 188 -10.35 -5.52 3.46
C ASP A 188 -9.37 -6.69 3.47
N GLU A 189 -8.95 -7.20 2.31
CA GLU A 189 -8.03 -8.34 2.18
C GLU A 189 -6.64 -8.00 2.70
N LEU A 190 -6.16 -6.78 2.42
CA LEU A 190 -4.86 -6.30 2.85
C LEU A 190 -4.90 -5.44 4.11
N CYS A 191 -6.10 -5.22 4.67
CA CYS A 191 -6.34 -4.39 5.84
C CYS A 191 -5.76 -2.97 5.69
N THR A 192 -5.96 -2.34 4.52
CA THR A 192 -5.44 -1.00 4.23
C THR A 192 -6.54 0.01 3.95
N VAL A 193 -6.29 1.25 4.34
CA VAL A 193 -7.14 2.40 4.07
C VAL A 193 -6.31 3.49 3.41
N THR A 194 -6.81 4.04 2.31
CA THR A 194 -6.24 5.24 1.67
C THR A 194 -7.28 6.33 1.62
N ILE A 195 -6.94 7.52 2.12
CA ILE A 195 -7.76 8.73 2.01
C ILE A 195 -7.17 9.59 0.89
N ILE A 196 -8.02 10.00 -0.03
CA ILE A 196 -7.69 10.94 -1.09
C ILE A 196 -8.18 12.32 -0.67
N LEU A 197 -7.25 13.27 -0.58
CA LEU A 197 -7.53 14.65 -0.21
C LEU A 197 -7.79 15.47 -1.46
N TYR A 198 -8.78 16.36 -1.39
CA TYR A 198 -9.09 17.30 -2.47
C TYR A 198 -8.62 18.70 -2.12
N LYS A 199 -8.22 19.45 -3.15
CA LYS A 199 -7.98 20.88 -3.02
C LYS A 199 -9.30 21.64 -2.86
N ASN A 200 -9.24 22.81 -2.24
CA ASN A 200 -10.36 23.76 -2.28
C ASN A 200 -10.56 24.24 -3.72
N GLU A 201 -11.82 24.45 -4.10
CA GLU A 201 -12.18 25.03 -5.41
C GLU A 201 -12.02 26.55 -5.38
#